data_f1e65d09560a4f7eb45b1935d94c7cbe
#
_entry.id   f1e65d09560a4f7eb45b1935d94c7cbe
#
_cell.length_a   1.000
_cell.length_b   1.000
_cell.length_c   1.000
_cell.angle_alpha   90.00
_cell.angle_beta   90.00
_cell.angle_gamma   90.00
#
_symmetry.space_group_name_H-M   'P 1'
#
loop_
_entity.id
_entity.type
_entity.pdbx_description
1 polymer ?
#
loop_
_entity_poly.entity_id
_entity_poly.type
_entity_poly.pdbx_seq_one_letter_code
_entity_poly.pdbx_strand_id
1 'polypeptide(L)'
;MTATPTELKKTLVARGFEVYRTLGDQVVLADRVRDNLIMDSGVAVRPGAVMAVRFVVRGQASDFPSANADEVYARARACAAEACSRGYAEVGVAAVPVQDPGDASTTLDTWYEVTFERSLGSEDELEQELRYALALEKTVTHDLPR
;
A
#
# COMPACT_ATOMS: atom_id res chain seq x y z
N MET A 1 -23.79 9.81 1.33
CA MET A 1 -23.12 10.76 2.22
C MET A 1 -21.61 10.49 2.21
N THR A 2 -20.84 11.54 2.04
CA THR A 2 -19.39 11.41 1.93
C THR A 2 -18.74 11.54 3.32
N ALA A 3 -17.99 10.54 3.74
CA ALA A 3 -17.24 10.59 4.99
C ALA A 3 -15.94 11.39 4.81
N THR A 4 -15.55 12.13 5.82
CA THR A 4 -14.24 12.77 5.85
C THR A 4 -13.19 11.75 6.32
N PRO A 5 -11.90 11.98 6.06
CA PRO A 5 -10.85 11.11 6.62
C PRO A 5 -10.92 10.99 8.14
N THR A 6 -11.24 12.07 8.84
CA THR A 6 -11.37 12.06 10.31
C THR A 6 -12.50 11.15 10.77
N GLU A 7 -13.66 11.23 10.09
CA GLU A 7 -14.81 10.38 10.43
C GLU A 7 -14.50 8.91 10.10
N LEU A 8 -13.85 8.66 8.98
CA LEU A 8 -13.45 7.32 8.56
C LEU A 8 -12.47 6.71 9.55
N LYS A 9 -11.51 7.50 10.05
CA LYS A 9 -10.58 7.04 11.08
C LYS A 9 -11.33 6.52 12.30
N LYS A 10 -12.33 7.26 12.78
CA LYS A 10 -13.14 6.84 13.94
C LYS A 10 -13.83 5.51 13.68
N THR A 11 -14.39 5.35 12.48
CA THR A 11 -15.06 4.11 12.10
C THR A 11 -14.09 2.94 12.09
N LEU A 12 -12.90 3.14 11.52
CA LEU A 12 -11.89 2.08 11.42
C LEU A 12 -11.37 1.67 12.80
N VAL A 13 -11.09 2.63 13.67
CA VAL A 13 -10.64 2.35 15.03
C VAL A 13 -11.73 1.57 15.79
N ALA A 14 -12.99 1.96 15.62
CA ALA A 14 -14.11 1.26 16.26
C ALA A 14 -14.26 -0.18 15.79
N ARG A 15 -13.81 -0.49 14.56
CA ARG A 15 -13.83 -1.85 14.01
C ARG A 15 -12.56 -2.65 14.31
N GLY A 16 -11.64 -2.09 15.10
CA GLY A 16 -10.44 -2.78 15.55
C GLY A 16 -9.21 -2.61 14.66
N PHE A 17 -9.26 -1.70 13.70
CA PHE A 17 -8.10 -1.41 12.85
C PHE A 17 -7.21 -0.35 13.49
N GLU A 18 -5.90 -0.50 13.32
CA GLU A 18 -4.94 0.51 13.74
C GLU A 18 -4.68 1.48 12.60
N VAL A 19 -4.72 2.77 12.89
CA VAL A 19 -4.47 3.82 11.91
C VAL A 19 -3.07 4.37 12.13
N TYR A 20 -2.28 4.40 11.05
CA TYR A 20 -0.92 4.95 11.08
C TYR A 20 -0.94 6.47 10.98
N ARG A 21 -1.69 7.01 10.02
CA ARG A 21 -1.89 8.46 9.89
C ARG A 21 -3.08 8.76 8.99
N THR A 22 -3.58 9.98 9.11
CA THR A 22 -4.65 10.50 8.26
C THR A 22 -4.06 11.58 7.37
N LEU A 23 -4.18 11.40 6.06
CA LEU A 23 -3.78 12.38 5.06
C LEU A 23 -5.01 13.15 4.59
N GLY A 24 -4.81 14.16 3.74
CA GLY A 24 -5.92 14.99 3.27
C GLY A 24 -6.99 14.23 2.50
N ASP A 25 -6.62 13.14 1.85
CA ASP A 25 -7.50 12.38 0.96
C ASP A 25 -7.59 10.89 1.31
N GLN A 26 -6.95 10.44 2.38
CA GLN A 26 -6.97 9.02 2.73
C GLN A 26 -6.55 8.76 4.17
N VAL A 27 -6.94 7.60 4.68
CA VAL A 27 -6.53 7.09 5.99
C VAL A 27 -5.59 5.91 5.77
N VAL A 28 -4.36 6.03 6.27
CA VAL A 28 -3.33 4.99 6.11
C VAL A 28 -3.35 4.07 7.31
N LEU A 29 -3.42 2.76 7.07
CA LEU A 29 -3.47 1.75 8.12
C LEU A 29 -2.06 1.42 8.62
N ALA A 30 -1.98 1.06 9.90
CA ALA A 30 -0.72 0.70 10.54
C ALA A 30 -0.45 -0.80 10.44
N ASP A 31 0.82 -1.13 10.38
CA ASP A 31 1.32 -2.49 10.57
C ASP A 31 2.06 -2.50 11.90
N ARG A 32 1.59 -3.32 12.85
CA ARG A 32 2.24 -3.43 14.15
C ARG A 32 3.35 -4.47 14.08
N VAL A 33 4.58 -3.97 14.07
CA VAL A 33 5.77 -4.82 13.93
C VAL A 33 6.11 -5.47 15.28
N ARG A 34 5.94 -4.70 16.37
CA ARG A 34 6.11 -5.17 17.75
C ARG A 34 5.36 -4.21 18.68
N ASP A 35 5.32 -4.51 19.96
CA ASP A 35 4.48 -3.79 20.93
C ASP A 35 4.59 -2.27 20.87
N ASN A 36 5.79 -1.73 20.64
CA ASN A 36 6.01 -0.29 20.63
C ASN A 36 6.32 0.27 19.25
N LEU A 37 6.15 -0.53 18.19
CA LEU A 37 6.53 -0.11 16.85
C LEU A 37 5.42 -0.39 15.86
N ILE A 38 4.86 0.69 15.31
CA ILE A 38 3.94 0.59 14.19
C ILE A 38 4.57 1.26 12.98
N MET A 39 4.26 0.74 11.81
CA MET A 39 4.76 1.25 10.53
C MET A 39 3.60 1.37 9.55
N ASP A 40 3.83 2.12 8.48
CA ASP A 40 2.88 2.18 7.37
C ASP A 40 2.73 0.78 6.77
N SER A 41 1.50 0.29 6.72
CA SER A 41 1.20 -1.04 6.20
C SER A 41 1.21 -1.12 4.68
N GLY A 42 1.25 0.02 4.00
CA GLY A 42 1.06 0.09 2.56
C GLY A 42 -0.41 0.01 2.14
N VAL A 43 -1.34 0.00 3.09
CA VAL A 43 -2.78 -0.08 2.84
C VAL A 43 -3.45 1.20 3.31
N ALA A 44 -4.34 1.74 2.48
CA ALA A 44 -5.08 2.95 2.81
C ALA A 44 -6.53 2.83 2.35
N VAL A 45 -7.39 3.63 2.96
CA VAL A 45 -8.78 3.78 2.53
C VAL A 45 -8.99 5.22 2.07
N ARG A 46 -9.54 5.37 0.88
CA ARG A 46 -9.93 6.69 0.37
C ARG A 46 -11.42 6.87 0.62
N PRO A 47 -11.79 7.86 1.45
CA PRO A 47 -13.20 8.20 1.63
C PRO A 47 -13.73 8.95 0.42
N GLY A 48 -15.04 8.95 0.26
CA GLY A 48 -15.71 9.65 -0.83
C GLY A 48 -17.12 9.14 -0.97
N ALA A 49 -17.78 9.55 -2.04
CA ALA A 49 -19.12 9.02 -2.36
C ALA A 49 -19.04 7.49 -2.54
N VAL A 50 -17.91 7.02 -3.06
CA VAL A 50 -17.57 5.60 -3.16
C VAL A 50 -16.23 5.44 -2.44
N MET A 51 -16.22 4.60 -1.40
CA MET A 51 -14.97 4.27 -0.72
C MET A 51 -14.10 3.36 -1.56
N ALA A 52 -12.79 3.50 -1.42
CA ALA A 52 -11.85 2.63 -2.13
C ALA A 52 -10.76 2.15 -1.18
N VAL A 53 -10.40 0.88 -1.30
CA VAL A 53 -9.25 0.29 -0.61
C VAL A 53 -8.08 0.31 -1.57
N ARG A 54 -6.95 0.78 -1.09
CA ARG A 54 -5.73 0.96 -1.86
C ARG A 54 -4.57 0.25 -1.17
N PHE A 55 -3.70 -0.37 -1.96
CA PHE A 55 -2.45 -0.89 -1.40
C PHE A 55 -1.30 -0.67 -2.38
N VAL A 56 -0.08 -0.68 -1.85
CA VAL A 56 1.14 -0.45 -2.63
C VAL A 56 2.01 -1.69 -2.55
N VAL A 57 2.46 -2.19 -3.70
CA VAL A 57 3.46 -3.25 -3.79
C VAL A 57 4.78 -2.60 -4.17
N ARG A 58 5.83 -2.93 -3.45
CA ARG A 58 7.11 -2.21 -3.51
C ARG A 58 8.26 -3.17 -3.72
N GLY A 59 9.22 -2.79 -4.55
CA GLY A 59 10.47 -3.50 -4.72
C GLY A 59 11.64 -2.54 -4.65
N GLN A 60 12.72 -2.92 -3.98
CA GLN A 60 13.91 -2.10 -3.85
C GLN A 60 14.91 -2.43 -4.95
N ALA A 61 15.48 -1.40 -5.57
CA ALA A 61 16.48 -1.59 -6.62
C ALA A 61 17.68 -2.41 -6.12
N SER A 62 18.07 -2.24 -4.86
CA SER A 62 19.20 -2.96 -4.26
C SER A 62 18.99 -4.47 -4.20
N ASP A 63 17.73 -4.93 -4.17
CA ASP A 63 17.41 -6.36 -4.17
C ASP A 63 17.51 -6.97 -5.57
N PHE A 64 17.60 -6.13 -6.60
CA PHE A 64 17.59 -6.57 -8.01
C PHE A 64 18.71 -5.86 -8.80
N PRO A 65 19.97 -6.07 -8.42
CA PRO A 65 21.08 -5.28 -9.00
C PRO A 65 21.27 -5.46 -10.50
N SER A 66 20.78 -6.57 -11.06
CA SER A 66 20.88 -6.85 -12.49
C SER A 66 19.60 -6.54 -13.27
N ALA A 67 18.56 -6.04 -12.60
CA ALA A 67 17.27 -5.77 -13.23
C ALA A 67 17.10 -4.28 -13.46
N ASN A 68 16.34 -3.92 -14.49
CA ASN A 68 15.93 -2.54 -14.71
C ASN A 68 14.60 -2.27 -13.99
N ALA A 69 14.17 -1.00 -13.99
CA ALA A 69 12.95 -0.59 -13.34
C ALA A 69 11.72 -1.37 -13.82
N ASP A 70 11.62 -1.57 -15.14
CA ASP A 70 10.47 -2.25 -15.73
C ASP A 70 10.34 -3.69 -15.25
N GLU A 71 11.46 -4.36 -15.03
CA GLU A 71 11.47 -5.73 -14.52
C GLU A 71 10.98 -5.77 -13.06
N VAL A 72 11.37 -4.79 -12.25
CA VAL A 72 10.90 -4.70 -10.86
C VAL A 72 9.41 -4.40 -10.81
N TYR A 73 8.93 -3.49 -11.65
CA TYR A 73 7.49 -3.21 -11.77
C TYR A 73 6.72 -4.45 -12.22
N ALA A 74 7.26 -5.21 -13.16
CA ALA A 74 6.59 -6.43 -13.62
C ALA A 74 6.45 -7.45 -12.48
N ARG A 75 7.46 -7.58 -11.63
CA ARG A 75 7.40 -8.46 -10.47
C ARG A 75 6.38 -7.98 -9.45
N ALA A 76 6.30 -6.66 -9.24
CA ALA A 76 5.29 -6.08 -8.34
C ALA A 76 3.88 -6.37 -8.86
N ARG A 77 3.66 -6.25 -10.16
CA ARG A 77 2.36 -6.57 -10.77
C ARG A 77 2.02 -8.05 -10.63
N ALA A 78 3.02 -8.92 -10.73
CA ALA A 78 2.80 -10.36 -10.54
C ALA A 78 2.37 -10.67 -9.12
N CYS A 79 2.90 -9.97 -8.12
CA CYS A 79 2.47 -10.13 -6.73
C CYS A 79 1.00 -9.78 -6.54
N ALA A 80 0.47 -8.87 -7.34
CA ALA A 80 -0.90 -8.38 -7.22
C ALA A 80 -1.87 -9.09 -8.16
N ALA A 81 -1.46 -10.14 -8.86
CA ALA A 81 -2.30 -10.81 -9.85
C ALA A 81 -3.61 -11.33 -9.25
N GLU A 82 -3.56 -11.92 -8.06
CA GLU A 82 -4.76 -12.40 -7.37
C GLU A 82 -5.68 -11.24 -7.00
N ALA A 83 -5.10 -10.14 -6.50
CA ALA A 83 -5.87 -8.95 -6.15
C ALA A 83 -6.58 -8.38 -7.37
N CYS A 84 -5.91 -8.37 -8.53
CA CYS A 84 -6.54 -7.91 -9.77
C CYS A 84 -7.74 -8.77 -10.16
N SER A 85 -7.64 -10.08 -9.94
CA SER A 85 -8.78 -11.00 -10.14
C SER A 85 -9.93 -10.70 -9.19
N ARG A 86 -9.64 -10.05 -8.08
CA ARG A 86 -10.58 -9.70 -7.03
C ARG A 86 -11.18 -8.29 -7.21
N GLY A 87 -10.83 -7.60 -8.29
CA GLY A 87 -11.38 -6.29 -8.61
C GLY A 87 -10.46 -5.11 -8.38
N TYR A 88 -9.23 -5.36 -7.91
CA TYR A 88 -8.23 -4.28 -7.82
C TYR A 88 -7.68 -3.97 -9.20
N ALA A 89 -7.38 -2.70 -9.43
CA ALA A 89 -6.77 -2.24 -10.67
C ALA A 89 -5.57 -1.36 -10.35
N GLU A 90 -4.55 -1.44 -11.18
CA GLU A 90 -3.39 -0.57 -11.06
C GLU A 90 -3.78 0.87 -11.34
N VAL A 91 -3.41 1.78 -10.44
CA VAL A 91 -3.75 3.20 -10.56
C VAL A 91 -2.53 4.11 -10.65
N GLY A 92 -1.33 3.59 -10.44
CA GLY A 92 -0.13 4.39 -10.58
C GLY A 92 1.14 3.63 -10.28
N VAL A 93 2.25 4.19 -10.74
CA VAL A 93 3.60 3.71 -10.43
C VAL A 93 4.44 4.89 -9.98
N ALA A 94 5.45 4.62 -9.16
CA ALA A 94 6.38 5.64 -8.72
C ALA A 94 7.75 5.04 -8.48
N ALA A 95 8.79 5.85 -8.73
CA ALA A 95 10.15 5.54 -8.34
C ALA A 95 10.53 6.50 -7.23
N VAL A 96 10.72 6.00 -6.02
CA VAL A 96 10.97 6.82 -4.84
C VAL A 96 12.42 6.66 -4.42
N PRO A 97 13.25 7.71 -4.59
CA PRO A 97 14.66 7.64 -4.20
C PRO A 97 14.79 7.68 -2.67
N VAL A 98 15.68 6.83 -2.16
CA VAL A 98 16.06 6.86 -0.74
C VAL A 98 17.35 7.65 -0.64
N GLN A 99 17.27 8.84 -0.05
CA GLN A 99 18.41 9.76 0.04
C GLN A 99 19.28 9.42 1.23
N ASP A 100 20.58 9.73 1.11
CA ASP A 100 21.48 9.68 2.25
C ASP A 100 21.09 10.79 3.25
N PRO A 101 20.82 10.48 4.52
CA PRO A 101 20.46 11.50 5.50
C PRO A 101 21.52 12.61 5.68
N GLY A 102 22.78 12.28 5.42
CA GLY A 102 23.88 13.25 5.54
C GLY A 102 24.21 13.98 4.25
N ASP A 103 23.65 13.53 3.11
CA ASP A 103 23.92 14.11 1.80
C ASP A 103 22.74 13.88 0.88
N ALA A 104 21.87 14.88 0.78
CA ALA A 104 20.64 14.80 -0.01
C ALA A 104 20.88 14.64 -1.53
N SER A 105 22.11 14.88 -2.00
CA SER A 105 22.46 14.67 -3.40
C SER A 105 22.82 13.22 -3.73
N THR A 106 22.97 12.37 -2.70
CA THR A 106 23.33 10.96 -2.86
C THR A 106 22.08 10.08 -2.67
N THR A 107 21.75 9.30 -3.69
CA THR A 107 20.67 8.32 -3.61
C THR A 107 21.27 6.96 -3.22
N LEU A 108 20.83 6.42 -2.09
CA LEU A 108 21.29 5.13 -1.57
C LEU A 108 20.59 3.94 -2.23
N ASP A 109 19.31 4.14 -2.58
CA ASP A 109 18.48 3.09 -3.14
C ASP A 109 17.29 3.75 -3.86
N THR A 110 16.54 2.96 -4.60
CA THR A 110 15.27 3.41 -5.18
C THR A 110 14.22 2.35 -4.89
N TRP A 111 13.06 2.80 -4.42
CA TRP A 111 11.91 1.95 -4.23
C TRP A 111 10.96 2.14 -5.40
N TYR A 112 10.68 1.05 -6.11
CA TYR A 112 9.72 1.03 -7.21
C TYR A 112 8.39 0.59 -6.65
N GLU A 113 7.36 1.42 -6.79
CA GLU A 113 6.05 1.21 -6.20
C GLU A 113 4.98 1.11 -7.26
N VAL A 114 4.09 0.13 -7.12
CA VAL A 114 2.89 0.02 -7.94
C VAL A 114 1.70 0.06 -7.01
N THR A 115 0.77 0.98 -7.27
CA THR A 115 -0.41 1.18 -6.44
C THR A 115 -1.63 0.57 -7.10
N PHE A 116 -2.40 -0.18 -6.33
CA PHE A 116 -3.63 -0.84 -6.76
C PHE A 116 -4.80 -0.32 -5.93
N GLU A 117 -5.98 -0.27 -6.53
CA GLU A 117 -7.16 0.26 -5.85
C GLU A 117 -8.40 -0.50 -6.29
N ARG A 118 -9.30 -0.73 -5.35
CA ARG A 118 -10.62 -1.28 -5.62
C ARG A 118 -11.67 -0.39 -4.97
N SER A 119 -12.65 0.04 -5.78
CA SER A 119 -13.82 0.76 -5.27
C SER A 119 -14.79 -0.23 -4.66
N LEU A 120 -15.33 0.10 -3.50
CA LEU A 120 -16.26 -0.78 -2.79
C LEU A 120 -17.70 -0.48 -3.22
N GLY A 121 -18.49 -1.55 -3.37
CA GLY A 121 -19.90 -1.41 -3.68
C GLY A 121 -20.75 -1.02 -2.48
N SER A 122 -20.27 -1.37 -1.27
CA SER A 122 -20.94 -1.03 -0.03
C SER A 122 -19.94 -0.96 1.10
N GLU A 123 -20.34 -0.33 2.20
CA GLU A 123 -19.52 -0.26 3.41
C GLU A 123 -19.30 -1.64 4.04
N ASP A 124 -20.21 -2.57 3.77
CA ASP A 124 -20.10 -3.93 4.31
C ASP A 124 -18.85 -4.67 3.78
N GLU A 125 -18.35 -4.29 2.62
CA GLU A 125 -17.14 -4.88 2.05
C GLU A 125 -15.86 -4.36 2.70
N LEU A 126 -15.92 -3.25 3.40
CA LEU A 126 -14.74 -2.53 3.89
C LEU A 126 -13.84 -3.40 4.77
N GLU A 127 -14.41 -4.02 5.78
CA GLU A 127 -13.62 -4.80 6.72
C GLU A 127 -12.96 -5.99 6.03
N GLN A 128 -13.69 -6.69 5.19
CA GLN A 128 -13.18 -7.85 4.48
C GLN A 128 -12.02 -7.47 3.54
N GLU A 129 -12.18 -6.39 2.78
CA GLU A 129 -11.15 -5.95 1.85
C GLU A 129 -9.92 -5.40 2.55
N LEU A 130 -10.10 -4.71 3.67
CA LEU A 130 -8.96 -4.24 4.46
C LEU A 130 -8.16 -5.40 5.03
N ARG A 131 -8.83 -6.43 5.56
CA ARG A 131 -8.14 -7.60 6.08
C ARG A 131 -7.39 -8.34 4.97
N TYR A 132 -8.00 -8.43 3.79
CA TYR A 132 -7.35 -9.01 2.62
C TYR A 132 -6.08 -8.24 2.25
N ALA A 133 -6.19 -6.93 2.09
CA ALA A 133 -5.06 -6.10 1.68
C ALA A 133 -3.94 -6.08 2.73
N LEU A 134 -4.29 -6.05 4.02
CA LEU A 134 -3.31 -6.08 5.09
C LEU A 134 -2.56 -7.41 5.15
N ALA A 135 -3.20 -8.51 4.77
CA ALA A 135 -2.59 -9.83 4.77
C ALA A 135 -1.73 -10.12 3.55
N LEU A 136 -1.85 -9.32 2.49
CA LEU A 136 -1.06 -9.53 1.28
C LEU A 136 0.42 -9.29 1.51
N GLU A 137 1.26 -10.08 0.83
CA GLU A 137 2.68 -9.78 0.74
C GLU A 137 2.86 -8.63 -0.24
N LYS A 138 3.36 -7.50 0.26
CA LYS A 138 3.45 -6.25 -0.50
C LYS A 138 4.88 -5.81 -0.79
N THR A 139 5.84 -6.67 -0.48
CA THR A 139 7.24 -6.41 -0.78
C THR A 139 7.74 -7.46 -1.77
N VAL A 140 8.25 -6.99 -2.90
CA VAL A 140 8.87 -7.87 -3.90
C VAL A 140 10.29 -8.17 -3.48
N THR A 141 10.64 -9.44 -3.43
CA THR A 141 12.00 -9.88 -3.16
C THR A 141 12.52 -10.71 -4.33
N HIS A 142 13.83 -10.96 -4.35
CA HIS A 142 14.42 -11.80 -5.39
C HIS A 142 13.97 -13.26 -5.28
N ASP A 143 13.40 -13.66 -4.15
CA ASP A 143 12.88 -15.00 -3.92
C ASP A 143 11.38 -15.10 -4.23
N LEU A 144 10.86 -14.21 -5.06
CA LEU A 144 9.45 -14.14 -5.38
C LEU A 144 8.92 -15.47 -5.89
N PRO A 145 7.78 -15.96 -5.39
CA PRO A 145 7.12 -17.14 -5.93
C PRO A 145 6.74 -16.91 -7.39
N ARG A 146 6.87 -17.93 -8.16
CA ARG A 146 6.59 -17.88 -9.61
C ARG A 146 5.19 -18.35 -9.93
#